data_4cce43eaafd8897a3810c20c7e114b88
#
_entry.id   4cce43eaafd8897a3810c20c7e114b88
#
_cell.length_a   1.000
_cell.length_b   1.000
_cell.length_c   1.000
_cell.angle_alpha   90.00
_cell.angle_beta   90.00
_cell.angle_gamma   90.00
#
_symmetry.space_group_name_H-M   'P 1'
#
loop_
_entity.id
_entity.type
_entity.pdbx_description
1 polymer ?
#
loop_
_entity_poly.entity_id
_entity_poly.type
_entity_poly.pdbx_seq_one_letter_code
_entity_poly.pdbx_strand_id
1 'polypeptide(L)'
;MTLSKQKTCSNTIAFAFLCLLAAIFLIPILLVLLNSFKSRFYISSSPFAMPNSETFVGFENYLNGLSSSGFFISFIRSVWVSIASVLVIIVCTSMASWFIVRVKNKFTKAIYFLFAFSMIVPFQMVMYTMTFIVNRISFDNVFGIVFVYLGFGAGLSVFMFTGFVKAVPLEIEEAAEIDGCNPLQTFFLVVFPILKPTIITVSILNSMWVWNDYLLPYLILGTDHKTVPVAIQLAMQGAYAATDYGGFMAMLVLAIIPIVIFYIASQKYIIKGVISGAVKG
;
A
#
# COMPACT_ATOMS: atom_id res chain seq x y z
N MET A 1 -5.05 -48.49 -5.79
CA MET A 1 -4.14 -48.08 -4.67
C MET A 1 -2.94 -47.22 -5.09
N THR A 2 -2.67 -47.02 -6.39
CA THR A 2 -1.51 -46.29 -6.93
C THR A 2 -1.74 -44.77 -7.13
N LEU A 3 -2.94 -44.31 -7.48
CA LEU A 3 -3.23 -42.88 -7.75
C LEU A 3 -3.23 -42.01 -6.49
N SER A 4 -3.59 -42.55 -5.33
CA SER A 4 -3.58 -41.85 -4.04
C SER A 4 -2.16 -41.56 -3.55
N LYS A 5 -1.25 -42.56 -3.67
CA LYS A 5 0.17 -42.40 -3.30
C LYS A 5 0.91 -41.40 -4.20
N GLN A 6 0.62 -41.38 -5.50
CA GLN A 6 1.21 -40.40 -6.43
C GLN A 6 0.79 -38.96 -6.11
N LYS A 7 -0.50 -38.73 -5.81
CA LYS A 7 -0.99 -37.41 -5.37
C LYS A 7 -0.35 -36.95 -4.07
N THR A 8 -0.19 -37.87 -3.10
CA THR A 8 0.46 -37.54 -1.81
C THR A 8 1.92 -37.19 -2.00
N CYS A 9 2.68 -37.93 -2.80
CA CYS A 9 4.09 -37.66 -3.09
C CYS A 9 4.26 -36.32 -3.83
N SER A 10 3.44 -36.02 -4.83
CA SER A 10 3.43 -34.75 -5.55
C SER A 10 3.15 -33.55 -4.62
N ASN A 11 2.17 -33.68 -3.72
CA ASN A 11 1.84 -32.66 -2.75
C ASN A 11 2.98 -32.41 -1.74
N THR A 12 3.67 -33.48 -1.30
CA THR A 12 4.81 -33.37 -0.38
C THR A 12 5.99 -32.65 -1.02
N ILE A 13 6.30 -32.97 -2.30
CA ILE A 13 7.36 -32.29 -3.06
C ILE A 13 7.01 -30.81 -3.27
N ALA A 14 5.77 -30.51 -3.66
CA ALA A 14 5.29 -29.15 -3.83
C ALA A 14 5.35 -28.35 -2.51
N PHE A 15 4.96 -28.96 -1.40
CA PHE A 15 5.05 -28.35 -0.08
C PHE A 15 6.50 -28.07 0.33
N ALA A 16 7.41 -29.02 0.15
CA ALA A 16 8.83 -28.85 0.45
C ALA A 16 9.45 -27.72 -0.40
N PHE A 17 9.10 -27.66 -1.69
CA PHE A 17 9.54 -26.60 -2.58
C PHE A 17 9.01 -25.23 -2.13
N LEU A 18 7.74 -25.12 -1.74
CA LEU A 18 7.16 -23.88 -1.21
C LEU A 18 7.82 -23.44 0.10
N CYS A 19 8.14 -24.39 1.00
CA CYS A 19 8.89 -24.09 2.23
C CYS A 19 10.29 -23.57 1.93
N LEU A 20 10.99 -24.16 0.95
CA LEU A 20 12.31 -23.71 0.52
C LEU A 20 12.23 -22.28 -0.05
N LEU A 21 11.27 -22.01 -0.93
CA LEU A 21 11.05 -20.66 -1.46
C LEU A 21 10.73 -19.67 -0.34
N ALA A 22 9.85 -20.02 0.59
CA ALA A 22 9.51 -19.15 1.71
C ALA A 22 10.75 -18.84 2.55
N ALA A 23 11.60 -19.82 2.83
CA ALA A 23 12.86 -19.62 3.54
C ALA A 23 13.78 -18.63 2.80
N ILE A 24 13.94 -18.80 1.48
CA ILE A 24 14.76 -17.89 0.64
C ILE A 24 14.23 -16.46 0.70
N PHE A 25 12.91 -16.26 0.59
CA PHE A 25 12.30 -14.92 0.65
C PHE A 25 12.38 -14.28 2.05
N LEU A 26 12.47 -15.08 3.11
CA LEU A 26 12.64 -14.56 4.47
C LEU A 26 14.08 -14.17 4.80
N ILE A 27 15.09 -14.71 4.12
CA ILE A 27 16.50 -14.41 4.37
C ILE A 27 16.79 -12.90 4.44
N PRO A 28 16.42 -12.06 3.45
CA PRO A 28 16.74 -10.63 3.51
C PRO A 28 16.08 -9.94 4.71
N ILE A 29 14.87 -10.31 5.09
CA ILE A 29 14.17 -9.75 6.25
C ILE A 29 14.89 -10.15 7.54
N LEU A 30 15.29 -11.43 7.66
CA LEU A 30 16.04 -11.93 8.80
C LEU A 30 17.41 -11.27 8.91
N LEU A 31 18.08 -11.01 7.78
CA LEU A 31 19.36 -10.30 7.77
C LEU A 31 19.20 -8.85 8.28
N VAL A 32 18.17 -8.14 7.86
CA VAL A 32 17.89 -6.80 8.37
C VAL A 32 17.63 -6.86 9.88
N LEU A 33 16.81 -7.81 10.33
CA LEU A 33 16.51 -8.01 11.75
C LEU A 33 17.79 -8.35 12.57
N LEU A 34 18.62 -9.27 12.10
CA LEU A 34 19.88 -9.63 12.78
C LEU A 34 20.84 -8.43 12.86
N ASN A 35 20.99 -7.72 11.75
CA ASN A 35 21.90 -6.57 11.70
C ASN A 35 21.38 -5.37 12.48
N SER A 36 20.08 -5.23 12.73
CA SER A 36 19.54 -4.18 13.57
C SER A 36 20.00 -4.23 15.04
N PHE A 37 20.49 -5.39 15.48
CA PHE A 37 21.04 -5.59 16.84
C PHE A 37 22.56 -5.57 16.90
N LYS A 38 23.26 -5.33 15.76
CA LYS A 38 24.72 -5.28 15.71
C LYS A 38 25.27 -3.88 15.75
N SER A 39 26.45 -3.72 16.34
CA SER A 39 27.24 -2.50 16.21
C SER A 39 27.56 -2.21 14.72
N ARG A 40 27.48 -0.94 14.33
CA ARG A 40 27.66 -0.44 12.97
C ARG A 40 28.92 -0.95 12.27
N PHE A 41 30.00 -1.18 13.02
CA PHE A 41 31.27 -1.64 12.46
C PHE A 41 31.21 -3.08 11.93
N TYR A 42 30.39 -3.93 12.54
CA TYR A 42 30.27 -5.34 12.17
C TYR A 42 29.19 -5.62 11.13
N ILE A 43 28.30 -4.65 10.86
CA ILE A 43 27.25 -4.81 9.85
C ILE A 43 27.89 -4.92 8.45
N SER A 44 28.90 -4.08 8.14
CA SER A 44 29.59 -4.10 6.84
C SER A 44 30.61 -5.24 6.72
N SER A 45 31.31 -5.57 7.82
CA SER A 45 32.39 -6.58 7.78
C SER A 45 31.88 -8.01 7.86
N SER A 46 30.78 -8.26 8.55
CA SER A 46 30.22 -9.60 8.77
C SER A 46 28.68 -9.61 8.77
N PRO A 47 28.01 -9.25 7.66
CA PRO A 47 26.55 -9.06 7.63
C PRO A 47 25.77 -10.36 7.90
N PHE A 48 26.33 -11.51 7.58
CA PHE A 48 25.68 -12.82 7.74
C PHE A 48 25.98 -13.50 9.10
N ALA A 49 26.94 -13.00 9.88
CA ALA A 49 27.29 -13.58 11.17
C ALA A 49 26.20 -13.30 12.21
N MET A 50 25.91 -14.25 13.08
CA MET A 50 25.02 -14.04 14.22
C MET A 50 25.65 -13.02 15.20
N PRO A 51 24.82 -12.15 15.85
CA PRO A 51 25.31 -11.29 16.92
C PRO A 51 25.93 -12.12 18.06
N ASN A 52 27.09 -11.69 18.56
CA ASN A 52 27.79 -12.27 19.68
C ASN A 52 28.02 -11.20 20.77
N SER A 53 28.69 -11.56 21.88
CA SER A 53 28.95 -10.65 23.01
C SER A 53 29.72 -9.38 22.63
N GLU A 54 30.51 -9.40 21.56
CA GLU A 54 31.29 -8.24 21.09
C GLU A 54 30.52 -7.37 20.10
N THR A 55 29.63 -7.98 19.32
CA THR A 55 28.90 -7.32 18.21
C THR A 55 27.50 -6.86 18.57
N PHE A 56 26.92 -7.43 19.63
CA PHE A 56 25.54 -7.17 20.04
C PHE A 56 25.42 -5.88 20.87
N VAL A 57 24.60 -4.96 20.40
CA VAL A 57 24.36 -3.65 21.06
C VAL A 57 22.93 -3.49 21.62
N GLY A 58 22.18 -4.58 21.69
CA GLY A 58 20.80 -4.55 22.20
C GLY A 58 19.90 -3.61 21.39
N PHE A 59 19.16 -2.75 22.07
CA PHE A 59 18.23 -1.81 21.46
C PHE A 59 18.83 -0.43 21.17
N GLU A 60 20.15 -0.25 21.30
CA GLU A 60 20.80 1.04 21.10
C GLU A 60 20.54 1.61 19.69
N ASN A 61 20.62 0.76 18.66
CA ASN A 61 20.33 1.15 17.27
C ASN A 61 18.89 1.65 17.09
N TYR A 62 17.93 1.09 17.81
CA TYR A 62 16.54 1.52 17.76
C TYR A 62 16.37 2.88 18.43
N LEU A 63 16.99 3.10 19.57
CA LEU A 63 16.94 4.38 20.29
C LEU A 63 17.61 5.48 19.47
N ASN A 64 18.78 5.21 18.91
CA ASN A 64 19.51 6.15 18.06
C ASN A 64 18.73 6.46 16.76
N GLY A 65 18.19 5.44 16.08
CA GLY A 65 17.38 5.61 14.89
C GLY A 65 16.11 6.44 15.14
N LEU A 66 15.43 6.22 16.26
CA LEU A 66 14.23 6.98 16.63
C LEU A 66 14.56 8.43 16.96
N SER A 67 15.65 8.70 17.67
CA SER A 67 16.01 10.05 18.15
C SER A 67 16.62 10.92 17.05
N SER A 68 17.51 10.38 16.22
CA SER A 68 18.30 11.13 15.24
C SER A 68 17.56 11.44 13.94
N SER A 69 16.62 10.59 13.51
CA SER A 69 15.97 10.68 12.21
C SER A 69 14.64 11.42 12.17
N GLY A 70 14.07 11.76 13.33
CA GLY A 70 12.67 12.22 13.41
C GLY A 70 11.67 11.14 12.96
N PHE A 71 12.04 9.86 13.09
CA PHE A 71 11.26 8.71 12.64
C PHE A 71 9.85 8.70 13.19
N PHE A 72 9.65 9.03 14.45
CA PHE A 72 8.33 9.04 15.08
C PHE A 72 7.35 10.00 14.40
N ILE A 73 7.81 11.22 14.09
CA ILE A 73 6.99 12.21 13.37
C ILE A 73 6.71 11.73 11.94
N SER A 74 7.73 11.16 11.27
CA SER A 74 7.58 10.59 9.94
C SER A 74 6.60 9.40 9.93
N PHE A 75 6.60 8.60 10.99
CA PHE A 75 5.67 7.48 11.16
C PHE A 75 4.21 7.97 11.29
N ILE A 76 3.94 8.93 12.17
CA ILE A 76 2.60 9.52 12.31
C ILE A 76 2.13 10.12 10.98
N ARG A 77 3.03 10.79 10.27
CA ARG A 77 2.76 11.39 8.97
C ARG A 77 2.43 10.34 7.90
N SER A 78 3.20 9.24 7.85
CA SER A 78 2.90 8.11 6.95
C SER A 78 1.55 7.47 7.25
N VAL A 79 1.21 7.27 8.53
CA VAL A 79 -0.10 6.73 8.94
C VAL A 79 -1.21 7.67 8.50
N TRP A 80 -1.07 8.97 8.76
CA TRP A 80 -2.05 9.98 8.34
C TRP A 80 -2.24 9.99 6.82
N VAL A 81 -1.15 10.13 6.05
CA VAL A 81 -1.19 10.18 4.59
C VAL A 81 -1.82 8.91 4.02
N SER A 82 -1.44 7.74 4.54
CA SER A 82 -2.00 6.47 4.07
C SER A 82 -3.49 6.34 4.35
N ILE A 83 -3.92 6.61 5.58
CA ILE A 83 -5.33 6.49 5.94
C ILE A 83 -6.17 7.52 5.19
N ALA A 84 -5.77 8.79 5.18
CA ALA A 84 -6.52 9.85 4.53
C ALA A 84 -6.62 9.62 3.01
N SER A 85 -5.52 9.26 2.35
CA SER A 85 -5.52 8.98 0.90
C SER A 85 -6.41 7.80 0.55
N VAL A 86 -6.31 6.71 1.29
CA VAL A 86 -7.13 5.51 1.03
C VAL A 86 -8.62 5.79 1.24
N LEU A 87 -8.98 6.51 2.29
CA LEU A 87 -10.39 6.89 2.53
C LEU A 87 -10.93 7.77 1.40
N VAL A 88 -10.19 8.78 0.98
CA VAL A 88 -10.60 9.68 -0.13
C VAL A 88 -10.70 8.90 -1.45
N ILE A 89 -9.72 8.03 -1.75
CA ILE A 89 -9.77 7.17 -2.93
C ILE A 89 -11.03 6.31 -2.90
N ILE A 90 -11.31 5.61 -1.82
CA ILE A 90 -12.47 4.70 -1.73
C ILE A 90 -13.78 5.47 -1.94
N VAL A 91 -13.98 6.56 -1.22
CA VAL A 91 -15.25 7.30 -1.29
C VAL A 91 -15.43 7.90 -2.68
N CYS A 92 -14.45 8.65 -3.18
CA CYS A 92 -14.56 9.34 -4.47
C CYS A 92 -14.68 8.35 -5.64
N THR A 93 -13.88 7.28 -5.63
CA THR A 93 -13.88 6.36 -6.77
C THR A 93 -15.06 5.39 -6.79
N SER A 94 -15.59 5.00 -5.62
CA SER A 94 -16.81 4.20 -5.56
C SER A 94 -18.04 5.00 -6.01
N MET A 95 -18.16 6.28 -5.60
CA MET A 95 -19.21 7.18 -6.07
C MET A 95 -19.11 7.42 -7.58
N ALA A 96 -17.92 7.72 -8.08
CA ALA A 96 -17.68 7.91 -9.52
C ALA A 96 -18.03 6.65 -10.32
N SER A 97 -17.66 5.48 -9.81
CA SER A 97 -17.94 4.20 -10.45
C SER A 97 -19.43 3.88 -10.49
N TRP A 98 -20.15 4.17 -9.41
CA TRP A 98 -21.61 4.02 -9.36
C TRP A 98 -22.27 4.92 -10.40
N PHE A 99 -21.90 6.21 -10.45
CA PHE A 99 -22.40 7.16 -11.45
C PHE A 99 -22.10 6.67 -12.87
N ILE A 100 -20.87 6.25 -13.17
CA ILE A 100 -20.45 5.77 -14.49
C ILE A 100 -21.29 4.56 -14.95
N VAL A 101 -21.62 3.65 -14.04
CA VAL A 101 -22.36 2.42 -14.37
C VAL A 101 -23.86 2.70 -14.55
N ARG A 102 -24.42 3.59 -13.72
CA ARG A 102 -25.90 3.87 -13.75
C ARG A 102 -26.26 4.87 -14.83
N VAL A 103 -25.43 5.87 -15.08
CA VAL A 103 -25.66 6.89 -16.13
C VAL A 103 -25.00 6.47 -17.43
N LYS A 104 -25.77 5.78 -18.31
CA LYS A 104 -25.26 5.22 -19.55
C LYS A 104 -25.29 6.26 -20.69
N ASN A 105 -24.27 7.12 -20.79
CA ASN A 105 -24.13 8.09 -21.86
C ASN A 105 -22.69 8.15 -22.40
N LYS A 106 -22.46 8.96 -23.47
CA LYS A 106 -21.13 9.12 -24.08
C LYS A 106 -20.12 9.75 -23.13
N PHE A 107 -20.57 10.63 -22.26
CA PHE A 107 -19.72 11.35 -21.29
C PHE A 107 -19.18 10.39 -20.22
N THR A 108 -20.04 9.60 -19.59
CA THR A 108 -19.60 8.62 -18.57
C THR A 108 -18.70 7.53 -19.16
N LYS A 109 -18.97 7.15 -20.42
CA LYS A 109 -18.07 6.23 -21.15
C LYS A 109 -16.69 6.85 -21.37
N ALA A 110 -16.62 8.13 -21.76
CA ALA A 110 -15.35 8.85 -21.93
C ALA A 110 -14.59 8.97 -20.61
N ILE A 111 -15.27 9.31 -19.51
CA ILE A 111 -14.66 9.38 -18.17
C ILE A 111 -14.10 8.03 -17.76
N TYR A 112 -14.84 6.92 -17.97
CA TYR A 112 -14.32 5.58 -17.68
C TYR A 112 -13.03 5.29 -18.45
N PHE A 113 -12.99 5.62 -19.74
CA PHE A 113 -11.79 5.43 -20.56
C PHE A 113 -10.62 6.31 -20.09
N LEU A 114 -10.88 7.54 -19.61
CA LEU A 114 -9.83 8.39 -19.04
C LEU A 114 -9.22 7.77 -17.77
N PHE A 115 -10.05 7.22 -16.86
CA PHE A 115 -9.55 6.50 -15.71
C PHE A 115 -8.77 5.24 -16.10
N ALA A 116 -9.28 4.46 -17.05
CA ALA A 116 -8.57 3.27 -17.54
C ALA A 116 -7.24 3.64 -18.20
N PHE A 117 -7.20 4.72 -18.99
CA PHE A 117 -5.98 5.23 -19.60
C PHE A 117 -4.94 5.69 -18.58
N SER A 118 -5.38 6.33 -17.47
CA SER A 118 -4.46 6.77 -16.41
C SER A 118 -3.66 5.64 -15.77
N MET A 119 -4.16 4.39 -15.80
CA MET A 119 -3.42 3.23 -15.30
C MET A 119 -2.21 2.85 -16.17
N ILE A 120 -2.22 3.23 -17.45
CA ILE A 120 -1.18 2.87 -18.42
C ILE A 120 -0.03 3.88 -18.37
N VAL A 121 -0.31 5.11 -17.96
CA VAL A 121 0.68 6.19 -17.91
C VAL A 121 1.63 5.99 -16.71
N PRO A 122 2.94 5.75 -16.94
CA PRO A 122 3.89 5.61 -15.84
C PRO A 122 4.02 6.92 -15.05
N PHE A 123 4.07 6.84 -13.73
CA PHE A 123 4.26 7.99 -12.85
C PHE A 123 5.46 8.86 -13.26
N GLN A 124 6.58 8.23 -13.62
CA GLN A 124 7.83 8.91 -13.99
C GLN A 124 7.67 9.84 -15.20
N MET A 125 6.73 9.58 -16.09
CA MET A 125 6.48 10.45 -17.26
C MET A 125 5.81 11.79 -16.87
N VAL A 126 5.04 11.80 -15.80
CA VAL A 126 4.24 12.96 -15.39
C VAL A 126 4.76 13.64 -14.13
N MET A 127 5.73 13.06 -13.43
CA MET A 127 6.14 13.49 -12.10
C MET A 127 6.61 14.95 -12.04
N TYR A 128 7.40 15.43 -13.02
CA TYR A 128 7.89 16.82 -13.02
C TYR A 128 6.76 17.82 -13.29
N THR A 129 5.92 17.54 -14.28
CA THR A 129 4.77 18.42 -14.60
C THR A 129 3.78 18.43 -13.43
N MET A 130 3.53 17.27 -12.83
CA MET A 130 2.68 17.14 -11.64
C MET A 130 3.25 17.95 -10.47
N THR A 131 4.53 17.80 -10.14
CA THR A 131 5.18 18.55 -9.05
C THR A 131 5.10 20.08 -9.31
N PHE A 132 5.34 20.51 -10.55
CA PHE A 132 5.20 21.92 -10.92
C PHE A 132 3.77 22.44 -10.67
N ILE A 133 2.75 21.70 -11.09
CA ILE A 133 1.35 22.07 -10.88
C ILE A 133 1.01 22.10 -9.39
N VAL A 134 1.39 21.07 -8.64
CA VAL A 134 1.13 20.93 -7.20
C VAL A 134 1.72 22.12 -6.43
N ASN A 135 2.97 22.49 -6.73
CA ASN A 135 3.62 23.67 -6.12
C ASN A 135 2.91 24.98 -6.53
N ARG A 136 2.49 25.07 -7.80
CA ARG A 136 1.80 26.28 -8.29
C ARG A 136 0.48 26.56 -7.60
N ILE A 137 -0.24 25.52 -7.18
CA ILE A 137 -1.53 25.63 -6.47
C ILE A 137 -1.38 25.49 -4.95
N SER A 138 -0.14 25.45 -4.42
CA SER A 138 0.19 25.32 -3.00
C SER A 138 -0.38 24.04 -2.35
N PHE A 139 -0.37 22.93 -3.10
CA PHE A 139 -0.74 21.58 -2.62
C PHE A 139 0.47 20.75 -2.21
N ASP A 140 1.65 21.36 -2.09
CA ASP A 140 2.92 20.79 -1.64
C ASP A 140 2.97 20.59 -0.11
N ASN A 141 1.90 20.07 0.45
CA ASN A 141 1.72 19.86 1.88
C ASN A 141 1.03 18.52 2.18
N VAL A 142 0.96 18.16 3.49
CA VAL A 142 0.44 16.88 3.97
C VAL A 142 -1.05 16.64 3.62
N PHE A 143 -1.82 17.71 3.40
CA PHE A 143 -3.21 17.61 2.97
C PHE A 143 -3.32 17.51 1.44
N GLY A 144 -2.52 18.30 0.71
CA GLY A 144 -2.51 18.30 -0.75
C GLY A 144 -2.09 16.97 -1.35
N ILE A 145 -1.10 16.28 -0.76
CA ILE A 145 -0.64 14.97 -1.23
C ILE A 145 -1.75 13.92 -1.26
N VAL A 146 -2.74 14.02 -0.37
CA VAL A 146 -3.91 13.12 -0.34
C VAL A 146 -4.69 13.18 -1.65
N PHE A 147 -4.86 14.38 -2.22
CA PHE A 147 -5.54 14.57 -3.50
C PHE A 147 -4.68 14.14 -4.68
N VAL A 148 -3.36 14.24 -4.57
CA VAL A 148 -2.46 13.71 -5.58
C VAL A 148 -2.53 12.18 -5.62
N TYR A 149 -2.56 11.54 -4.45
CA TYR A 149 -2.79 10.09 -4.36
C TYR A 149 -4.16 9.67 -4.90
N LEU A 150 -5.21 10.48 -4.69
CA LEU A 150 -6.51 10.25 -5.33
C LEU A 150 -6.36 10.18 -6.85
N GLY A 151 -5.63 11.13 -7.47
CA GLY A 151 -5.41 11.14 -8.91
C GLY A 151 -4.79 9.86 -9.44
N PHE A 152 -3.72 9.39 -8.81
CA PHE A 152 -3.01 8.17 -9.25
C PHE A 152 -3.72 6.87 -8.84
N GLY A 153 -4.38 6.84 -7.67
CA GLY A 153 -5.12 5.67 -7.19
C GLY A 153 -6.49 5.49 -7.87
N ALA A 154 -7.01 6.54 -8.51
CA ALA A 154 -8.36 6.53 -9.08
C ALA A 154 -8.52 5.52 -10.23
N GLY A 155 -7.55 5.40 -11.12
CA GLY A 155 -7.64 4.54 -12.28
C GLY A 155 -8.00 3.09 -11.92
N LEU A 156 -7.14 2.44 -11.15
CA LEU A 156 -7.34 1.06 -10.69
C LEU A 156 -8.62 0.92 -9.85
N SER A 157 -8.86 1.86 -8.94
CA SER A 157 -10.00 1.81 -8.03
C SER A 157 -11.32 1.93 -8.78
N VAL A 158 -11.44 2.84 -9.74
CA VAL A 158 -12.64 2.99 -10.60
C VAL A 158 -12.83 1.74 -11.45
N PHE A 159 -11.78 1.17 -12.02
CA PHE A 159 -11.87 -0.08 -12.77
C PHE A 159 -12.46 -1.21 -11.92
N MET A 160 -11.97 -1.40 -10.70
CA MET A 160 -12.45 -2.43 -9.79
C MET A 160 -13.88 -2.19 -9.34
N PHE A 161 -14.21 -0.97 -8.92
CA PHE A 161 -15.57 -0.64 -8.47
C PHE A 161 -16.59 -0.74 -9.61
N THR A 162 -16.28 -0.26 -10.82
CA THR A 162 -17.19 -0.39 -11.96
C THR A 162 -17.47 -1.85 -12.31
N GLY A 163 -16.47 -2.71 -12.19
CA GLY A 163 -16.65 -4.16 -12.40
C GLY A 163 -17.65 -4.76 -11.40
N PHE A 164 -17.59 -4.35 -10.14
CA PHE A 164 -18.47 -4.88 -9.09
C PHE A 164 -19.86 -4.23 -9.13
N VAL A 165 -19.96 -2.92 -9.33
CA VAL A 165 -21.26 -2.19 -9.39
C VAL A 165 -22.14 -2.73 -10.52
N LYS A 166 -21.57 -3.17 -11.64
CA LYS A 166 -22.32 -3.81 -12.73
C LYS A 166 -23.04 -5.10 -12.30
N ALA A 167 -22.55 -5.77 -11.28
CA ALA A 167 -23.15 -7.00 -10.75
C ALA A 167 -24.21 -6.74 -9.67
N VAL A 168 -24.36 -5.49 -9.20
CA VAL A 168 -25.40 -5.11 -8.24
C VAL A 168 -26.71 -4.92 -8.97
N PRO A 169 -27.78 -5.67 -8.62
CA PRO A 169 -29.10 -5.51 -9.22
C PRO A 169 -29.66 -4.10 -9.05
N LEU A 170 -30.25 -3.55 -10.11
CA LEU A 170 -30.81 -2.19 -10.09
C LEU A 170 -32.04 -2.11 -9.18
N GLU A 171 -32.78 -3.20 -9.09
CA GLU A 171 -34.01 -3.32 -8.29
C GLU A 171 -33.81 -2.98 -6.81
N ILE A 172 -32.60 -3.18 -6.28
CA ILE A 172 -32.27 -2.82 -4.89
C ILE A 172 -32.22 -1.29 -4.71
N GLU A 173 -31.72 -0.59 -5.72
CA GLU A 173 -31.63 0.88 -5.72
C GLU A 173 -33.01 1.49 -5.97
N GLU A 174 -33.81 0.93 -6.89
CA GLU A 174 -35.19 1.33 -7.15
C GLU A 174 -36.09 1.14 -5.92
N ALA A 175 -35.92 0.06 -5.16
CA ALA A 175 -36.62 -0.13 -3.90
C ALA A 175 -36.28 0.96 -2.87
N ALA A 176 -35.01 1.35 -2.75
CA ALA A 176 -34.59 2.43 -1.87
C ALA A 176 -35.17 3.78 -2.30
N GLU A 177 -35.31 4.04 -3.59
CA GLU A 177 -35.95 5.27 -4.12
C GLU A 177 -37.48 5.28 -3.81
N ILE A 178 -38.16 4.13 -3.92
CA ILE A 178 -39.58 3.99 -3.53
C ILE A 178 -39.75 4.24 -2.04
N ASP A 179 -38.77 3.81 -1.20
CA ASP A 179 -38.74 4.08 0.23
C ASP A 179 -38.38 5.55 0.59
N GLY A 180 -38.18 6.40 -0.43
CA GLY A 180 -37.96 7.84 -0.26
C GLY A 180 -36.47 8.25 -0.08
N CYS A 181 -35.51 7.36 -0.33
CA CYS A 181 -34.11 7.71 -0.27
C CYS A 181 -33.73 8.67 -1.42
N ASN A 182 -32.99 9.72 -1.09
CA ASN A 182 -32.34 10.53 -2.11
C ASN A 182 -31.07 9.82 -2.65
N PRO A 183 -30.49 10.24 -3.79
CA PRO A 183 -29.36 9.55 -4.41
C PRO A 183 -28.14 9.35 -3.48
N LEU A 184 -27.85 10.32 -2.60
CA LEU A 184 -26.75 10.16 -1.63
C LEU A 184 -27.08 9.12 -0.55
N GLN A 185 -28.32 9.10 -0.09
CA GLN A 185 -28.81 8.06 0.85
C GLN A 185 -28.80 6.70 0.20
N THR A 186 -29.30 6.55 -1.03
CA THR A 186 -29.24 5.31 -1.80
C THR A 186 -27.79 4.83 -1.94
N PHE A 187 -26.86 5.74 -2.26
CA PHE A 187 -25.44 5.37 -2.36
C PHE A 187 -24.87 4.91 -1.02
N PHE A 188 -24.93 5.75 0.03
CA PHE A 188 -24.23 5.45 1.29
C PHE A 188 -24.90 4.37 2.14
N LEU A 189 -26.24 4.27 2.11
CA LEU A 189 -26.97 3.33 2.94
C LEU A 189 -27.21 1.98 2.27
N VAL A 190 -27.25 1.93 0.93
CA VAL A 190 -27.57 0.71 0.17
C VAL A 190 -26.39 0.23 -0.65
N VAL A 191 -25.91 1.04 -1.60
CA VAL A 191 -24.86 0.62 -2.56
C VAL A 191 -23.53 0.43 -1.88
N PHE A 192 -23.04 1.41 -1.11
CA PHE A 192 -21.72 1.41 -0.48
C PHE A 192 -21.50 0.20 0.45
N PRO A 193 -22.45 -0.20 1.32
CA PRO A 193 -22.33 -1.44 2.10
C PRO A 193 -22.20 -2.71 1.25
N ILE A 194 -22.93 -2.77 0.12
CA ILE A 194 -22.85 -3.91 -0.81
C ILE A 194 -21.46 -3.99 -1.45
N LEU A 195 -20.81 -2.85 -1.70
CA LEU A 195 -19.46 -2.78 -2.25
C LEU A 195 -18.36 -3.23 -1.28
N LYS A 196 -18.68 -3.58 -0.03
CA LYS A 196 -17.73 -3.94 1.03
C LYS A 196 -16.60 -4.89 0.59
N PRO A 197 -16.84 -5.97 -0.19
CA PRO A 197 -15.73 -6.84 -0.64
C PRO A 197 -14.72 -6.10 -1.52
N THR A 198 -15.19 -5.26 -2.44
CA THR A 198 -14.33 -4.46 -3.32
C THR A 198 -13.66 -3.34 -2.56
N ILE A 199 -14.35 -2.68 -1.62
CA ILE A 199 -13.77 -1.66 -0.73
C ILE A 199 -12.57 -2.24 0.00
N ILE A 200 -12.68 -3.43 0.58
CA ILE A 200 -11.58 -4.09 1.28
C ILE A 200 -10.39 -4.33 0.33
N THR A 201 -10.64 -4.82 -0.88
CA THR A 201 -9.57 -5.09 -1.85
C THR A 201 -8.88 -3.81 -2.31
N VAL A 202 -9.65 -2.77 -2.65
CA VAL A 202 -9.13 -1.44 -3.03
C VAL A 202 -8.35 -0.82 -1.88
N SER A 203 -8.85 -0.95 -0.63
CA SER A 203 -8.16 -0.48 0.58
C SER A 203 -6.79 -1.14 0.72
N ILE A 204 -6.71 -2.46 0.57
CA ILE A 204 -5.47 -3.21 0.73
C ILE A 204 -4.44 -2.78 -0.32
N LEU A 205 -4.83 -2.73 -1.59
CA LEU A 205 -3.93 -2.39 -2.69
C LEU A 205 -3.39 -0.96 -2.54
N ASN A 206 -4.26 0.01 -2.29
CA ASN A 206 -3.85 1.40 -2.14
C ASN A 206 -3.07 1.64 -0.84
N SER A 207 -3.42 0.99 0.28
CA SER A 207 -2.67 1.13 1.53
C SER A 207 -1.24 0.62 1.39
N MET A 208 -1.06 -0.53 0.77
CA MET A 208 0.28 -1.09 0.52
C MET A 208 1.10 -0.19 -0.41
N TRP A 209 0.47 0.35 -1.44
CA TRP A 209 1.13 1.26 -2.37
C TRP A 209 1.53 2.57 -1.68
N VAL A 210 0.60 3.27 -1.04
CA VAL A 210 0.86 4.58 -0.40
C VAL A 210 1.86 4.48 0.74
N TRP A 211 1.79 3.41 1.56
CA TRP A 211 2.72 3.21 2.66
C TRP A 211 4.17 3.02 2.20
N ASN A 212 4.39 2.31 1.09
CA ASN A 212 5.72 2.01 0.59
C ASN A 212 6.26 3.07 -0.37
N ASP A 213 5.46 4.08 -0.72
CA ASP A 213 5.87 5.07 -1.70
C ASP A 213 6.89 6.05 -1.11
N TYR A 214 8.03 6.13 -1.78
CA TYR A 214 9.10 7.06 -1.50
C TYR A 214 9.04 8.29 -2.42
N LEU A 215 8.83 8.06 -3.73
CA LEU A 215 9.14 9.06 -4.73
C LEU A 215 8.13 10.21 -4.73
N LEU A 216 6.83 9.92 -4.66
CA LEU A 216 5.79 10.95 -4.67
C LEU A 216 5.85 11.82 -3.40
N PRO A 217 5.94 11.26 -2.16
CA PRO A 217 6.14 12.09 -0.97
C PRO A 217 7.43 12.90 -1.01
N TYR A 218 8.52 12.35 -1.53
CA TYR A 218 9.78 13.09 -1.65
C TYR A 218 9.65 14.31 -2.57
N LEU A 219 8.96 14.16 -3.71
CA LEU A 219 8.77 15.24 -4.69
C LEU A 219 7.79 16.33 -4.20
N ILE A 220 6.79 15.97 -3.40
CA ILE A 220 5.74 16.89 -2.94
C ILE A 220 6.08 17.49 -1.59
N LEU A 221 6.43 16.67 -0.61
CA LEU A 221 6.63 17.09 0.77
C LEU A 221 8.09 17.48 1.07
N GLY A 222 9.02 17.12 0.16
CA GLY A 222 10.44 17.38 0.34
C GLY A 222 11.03 16.67 1.56
N THR A 223 12.02 17.34 2.16
CA THR A 223 12.74 16.83 3.34
C THR A 223 12.16 17.32 4.67
N ASP A 224 11.29 18.32 4.68
CA ASP A 224 10.74 18.93 5.89
C ASP A 224 9.55 18.15 6.45
N HIS A 225 8.77 17.55 5.54
CA HIS A 225 7.58 16.78 5.88
C HIS A 225 7.68 15.30 5.49
N LYS A 226 8.85 14.69 5.79
CA LYS A 226 9.14 13.30 5.38
C LYS A 226 8.14 12.28 5.90
N THR A 227 7.81 11.32 5.02
CA THR A 227 7.18 10.04 5.37
C THR A 227 8.25 9.03 5.79
N VAL A 228 7.86 7.86 6.29
CA VAL A 228 8.81 6.80 6.71
C VAL A 228 9.76 6.39 5.59
N PRO A 229 9.30 6.07 4.35
CA PRO A 229 10.22 5.73 3.27
C PRO A 229 11.22 6.86 2.94
N VAL A 230 10.77 8.11 2.99
CA VAL A 230 11.66 9.27 2.76
C VAL A 230 12.66 9.43 3.90
N ALA A 231 12.23 9.28 5.15
CA ALA A 231 13.12 9.37 6.31
C ALA A 231 14.22 8.30 6.29
N ILE A 232 13.85 7.06 5.94
CA ILE A 232 14.79 5.93 5.80
C ILE A 232 15.78 6.19 4.69
N GLN A 233 15.32 6.64 3.52
CA GLN A 233 16.18 6.92 2.38
C GLN A 233 17.18 8.05 2.67
N LEU A 234 16.75 9.10 3.34
CA LEU A 234 17.63 10.21 3.72
C LEU A 234 18.64 9.80 4.81
N ALA A 235 18.26 8.94 5.75
CA ALA A 235 19.20 8.38 6.72
C ALA A 235 20.31 7.56 6.08
N MET A 236 20.02 6.90 4.96
CA MET A 236 20.98 6.15 4.16
C MET A 236 21.93 7.05 3.34
N GLN A 237 21.46 8.24 2.93
CA GLN A 237 22.21 9.18 2.11
C GLN A 237 23.06 10.17 2.92
N GLY A 238 23.08 10.03 4.26
CA GLY A 238 23.75 10.96 5.17
C GLY A 238 25.13 11.38 4.69
N ALA A 239 25.26 12.64 4.26
CA ALA A 239 26.49 13.22 3.75
C ALA A 239 27.52 13.36 4.88
N TYR A 240 28.74 12.92 4.63
CA TYR A 240 29.97 13.19 5.42
C TYR A 240 30.12 12.55 6.81
N ALA A 241 29.09 12.01 7.45
CA ALA A 241 29.23 11.19 8.64
C ALA A 241 29.11 9.71 8.26
N ALA A 242 29.91 8.85 8.86
CA ALA A 242 29.81 7.40 8.69
C ALA A 242 28.34 7.00 8.86
N THR A 243 27.72 6.51 7.77
CA THR A 243 26.33 6.11 7.74
C THR A 243 26.03 5.22 8.94
N ASP A 244 25.05 5.59 9.76
CA ASP A 244 24.65 4.76 10.89
C ASP A 244 23.81 3.57 10.39
N TYR A 245 24.53 2.56 9.86
CA TYR A 245 23.89 1.33 9.38
C TYR A 245 23.07 0.63 10.44
N GLY A 246 23.43 0.76 11.74
CA GLY A 246 22.67 0.17 12.83
C GLY A 246 21.30 0.81 12.99
N GLY A 247 21.27 2.13 13.12
CA GLY A 247 20.03 2.91 13.17
C GLY A 247 19.18 2.73 11.89
N PHE A 248 19.82 2.69 10.71
CA PHE A 248 19.13 2.42 9.44
C PHE A 248 18.44 1.04 9.42
N MET A 249 19.13 -0.04 9.83
CA MET A 249 18.55 -1.39 9.92
C MET A 249 17.41 -1.44 10.93
N ALA A 250 17.55 -0.79 12.08
CA ALA A 250 16.50 -0.70 13.08
C ALA A 250 15.25 0.03 12.56
N MET A 251 15.43 1.14 11.83
CA MET A 251 14.31 1.87 11.20
C MET A 251 13.61 1.04 10.13
N LEU A 252 14.34 0.24 9.33
CA LEU A 252 13.74 -0.69 8.37
C LEU A 252 12.85 -1.72 9.07
N VAL A 253 13.32 -2.30 10.19
CA VAL A 253 12.50 -3.24 10.98
C VAL A 253 11.22 -2.55 11.48
N LEU A 254 11.32 -1.35 12.04
CA LEU A 254 10.15 -0.60 12.51
C LEU A 254 9.17 -0.25 11.38
N ALA A 255 9.67 0.05 10.19
CA ALA A 255 8.84 0.37 9.01
C ALA A 255 8.10 -0.85 8.44
N ILE A 256 8.65 -2.05 8.59
CA ILE A 256 8.03 -3.30 8.12
C ILE A 256 6.89 -3.74 9.05
N ILE A 257 6.96 -3.46 10.36
CA ILE A 257 5.97 -3.92 11.34
C ILE A 257 4.53 -3.55 10.97
N PRO A 258 4.18 -2.30 10.61
CA PRO A 258 2.81 -1.95 10.24
C PRO A 258 2.31 -2.72 9.02
N ILE A 259 3.18 -2.95 8.02
CA ILE A 259 2.83 -3.70 6.82
C ILE A 259 2.52 -5.15 7.17
N VAL A 260 3.34 -5.77 8.00
CA VAL A 260 3.15 -7.16 8.44
C VAL A 260 1.85 -7.29 9.23
N ILE A 261 1.59 -6.39 10.18
CA ILE A 261 0.33 -6.37 10.95
C ILE A 261 -0.86 -6.21 10.00
N PHE A 262 -0.79 -5.24 9.09
CA PHE A 262 -1.85 -5.00 8.12
C PHE A 262 -2.09 -6.20 7.20
N TYR A 263 -1.02 -6.84 6.72
CA TYR A 263 -1.10 -8.06 5.91
C TYR A 263 -1.77 -9.21 6.68
N ILE A 264 -1.33 -9.50 7.90
CA ILE A 264 -1.92 -10.56 8.73
C ILE A 264 -3.41 -10.31 8.98
N ALA A 265 -3.81 -9.07 9.24
CA ALA A 265 -5.20 -8.70 9.43
C ALA A 265 -6.04 -8.84 8.13
N SER A 266 -5.42 -8.58 6.97
CA SER A 266 -6.09 -8.48 5.67
C SER A 266 -6.01 -9.75 4.82
N GLN A 267 -5.10 -10.70 5.09
CA GLN A 267 -4.81 -11.87 4.25
C GLN A 267 -6.06 -12.71 3.88
N LYS A 268 -6.99 -12.88 4.82
CA LYS A 268 -8.24 -13.62 4.59
C LYS A 268 -9.12 -13.00 3.51
N TYR A 269 -9.06 -11.68 3.37
CA TYR A 269 -9.82 -10.94 2.36
C TYR A 269 -9.11 -10.96 1.00
N ILE A 270 -7.77 -10.90 0.99
CA ILE A 270 -6.95 -11.03 -0.22
C ILE A 270 -7.23 -12.37 -0.88
N ILE A 271 -7.17 -13.47 -0.11
CA ILE A 271 -7.42 -14.83 -0.61
C ILE A 271 -8.84 -14.94 -1.21
N LYS A 272 -9.85 -14.42 -0.52
CA LYS A 272 -11.24 -14.43 -1.02
C LYS A 272 -11.41 -13.60 -2.30
N GLY A 273 -10.77 -12.42 -2.36
CA GLY A 273 -10.81 -11.55 -3.54
C GLY A 273 -10.20 -12.20 -4.78
N VAL A 274 -9.05 -12.85 -4.62
CA VAL A 274 -8.37 -13.57 -5.72
C VAL A 274 -9.20 -14.76 -6.22
N ILE A 275 -9.76 -15.55 -5.31
CA ILE A 275 -10.59 -16.71 -5.67
C ILE A 275 -11.87 -16.26 -6.40
N SER A 276 -12.54 -15.22 -5.94
CA SER A 276 -13.76 -14.73 -6.61
C SER A 276 -13.50 -14.11 -7.98
N GLY A 277 -12.31 -13.57 -8.22
CA GLY A 277 -11.87 -13.10 -9.53
C GLY A 277 -11.53 -14.22 -10.50
N ALA A 278 -10.91 -15.30 -10.00
CA ALA A 278 -10.48 -16.44 -10.80
C ALA A 278 -11.64 -17.38 -11.23
N VAL A 279 -12.76 -17.39 -10.49
CA VAL A 279 -13.91 -18.28 -10.78
C VAL A 279 -14.89 -17.66 -11.80
N LYS A 280 -14.70 -16.41 -12.21
CA LYS A 280 -15.53 -15.73 -13.24
C LYS A 280 -14.92 -15.77 -14.65
N GLY A 281 -13.86 -16.56 -14.86
CA GLY A 281 -13.28 -16.83 -16.17
C GLY A 281 -13.78 -18.15 -16.78
#